data_6a02656bf139d672baf798ed62702d3d
#
_entry.id   6a02656bf139d672baf798ed62702d3d
#
_cell.length_a   1.000
_cell.length_b   1.000
_cell.length_c   1.000
_cell.angle_alpha   90.00
_cell.angle_beta   90.00
_cell.angle_gamma   90.00
#
_symmetry.space_group_name_H-M   'P 1'
#
loop_
_entity.id
_entity.type
_entity.pdbx_description
1 polymer ?
#
loop_
_entity_poly.entity_id
_entity_poly.type
_entity_poly.pdbx_seq_one_letter_code
_entity_poly.pdbx_strand_id
1 'polypeptide(L)'
;MAIIKRDGSKYWYIQFQYLGKNHIKSSKTTDKVLAERLESNWRKQLIEQYQLGIKPTIDTLEAFKAYSASKKKIVSHYVVNLWSMRAAEFFAYVPHLHVLQSRDIERFKVDMERKAYSNQTIKHALNQIGGTIKYAKRMGYQVPEVEIPSVKLSRGRLRYLTVEEEQRLLEAVDPRRDVKGLAPYEDRIPRIKTQMQDVHDFIIILLDTGARHGEICTLEWSQINFTHRSIALWRSKVKNESILFMSDRVFEVLSRRYANRKSMFVFTDSQGAARKHINMTFHKAFQRAGLQDCSAHTLRHTLATRLIQNGMNLYEVKEILGHSDIKTTMRYAHIEQAQVSRKATDLINRMNQASSAAQSIHAIDEGTIIAL
;
A
#
# COMPACT_ATOMS: atom_id res chain seq x y z
N MET A 1 49.17 19.48 7.47
CA MET A 1 48.34 20.34 6.55
C MET A 1 46.91 19.91 6.66
N ALA A 2 45.98 20.85 6.85
CA ALA A 2 44.57 20.53 7.03
C ALA A 2 43.79 20.47 5.73
N ILE A 3 44.35 20.94 4.62
CA ILE A 3 43.69 21.00 3.29
C ILE A 3 44.57 20.29 2.26
N ILE A 4 43.98 19.30 1.59
CA ILE A 4 44.68 18.47 0.61
C ILE A 4 43.89 18.44 -0.71
N LYS A 5 44.58 18.25 -1.80
CA LYS A 5 43.99 17.98 -3.12
C LYS A 5 44.16 16.47 -3.38
N ARG A 6 43.06 15.82 -3.79
CA ARG A 6 43.11 14.39 -4.15
C ARG A 6 43.11 14.25 -5.66
N ASP A 7 43.88 13.28 -6.15
CA ASP A 7 43.92 12.97 -7.57
C ASP A 7 42.52 12.61 -8.07
N GLY A 8 42.19 13.16 -9.24
CA GLY A 8 40.88 12.97 -9.86
C GLY A 8 39.74 13.83 -9.27
N SER A 9 39.96 14.63 -8.21
CA SER A 9 38.94 15.49 -7.64
C SER A 9 39.17 16.96 -7.99
N LYS A 10 38.12 17.65 -8.45
CA LYS A 10 38.16 19.11 -8.65
C LYS A 10 38.04 19.87 -7.32
N TYR A 11 37.63 19.25 -6.23
CA TYR A 11 37.39 19.89 -4.95
C TYR A 11 38.56 19.70 -3.98
N TRP A 12 38.74 20.65 -3.08
CA TRP A 12 39.63 20.52 -1.93
C TRP A 12 39.07 19.58 -0.89
N TYR A 13 39.93 18.86 -0.16
CA TYR A 13 39.56 18.01 0.97
C TYR A 13 40.16 18.58 2.25
N ILE A 14 39.35 18.60 3.29
CA ILE A 14 39.70 18.96 4.64
C ILE A 14 40.11 17.68 5.37
N GLN A 15 41.30 17.64 5.94
CA GLN A 15 41.79 16.50 6.73
C GLN A 15 42.56 16.99 7.93
N PHE A 16 42.14 16.60 9.13
CA PHE A 16 42.86 16.89 10.36
C PHE A 16 42.58 15.81 11.42
N GLN A 17 43.45 15.76 12.42
CA GLN A 17 43.33 14.83 13.57
C GLN A 17 42.81 15.59 14.77
N TYR A 18 41.82 15.03 15.47
CA TYR A 18 41.27 15.55 16.69
C TYR A 18 40.83 14.42 17.63
N LEU A 19 41.29 14.46 18.91
CA LEU A 19 41.07 13.41 19.91
C LEU A 19 41.42 12.00 19.39
N GLY A 20 42.58 11.87 18.74
CA GLY A 20 43.07 10.59 18.20
C GLY A 20 42.34 10.08 16.95
N LYS A 21 41.29 10.77 16.48
CA LYS A 21 40.50 10.42 15.27
C LYS A 21 40.91 11.26 14.10
N ASN A 22 41.02 10.62 12.92
CA ASN A 22 41.27 11.32 11.67
C ASN A 22 39.92 11.75 11.05
N HIS A 23 39.74 13.06 10.82
CA HIS A 23 38.55 13.65 10.23
C HIS A 23 38.87 14.06 8.81
N ILE A 24 38.10 13.50 7.83
CA ILE A 24 38.28 13.76 6.41
C ILE A 24 36.93 14.10 5.80
N LYS A 25 36.86 15.23 5.05
CA LYS A 25 35.62 15.66 4.38
C LYS A 25 35.98 16.46 3.11
N SER A 26 35.18 16.30 2.04
CA SER A 26 35.27 17.20 0.87
C SER A 26 34.76 18.57 1.24
N SER A 27 35.48 19.63 0.88
CA SER A 27 35.04 21.01 1.05
C SER A 27 33.93 21.40 0.08
N LYS A 28 33.74 20.61 -1.00
CA LYS A 28 32.83 20.91 -2.12
C LYS A 28 33.12 22.26 -2.82
N THR A 29 34.30 22.83 -2.62
CA THR A 29 34.75 24.04 -3.29
C THR A 29 36.07 23.83 -4.00
N THR A 30 36.32 24.59 -5.06
CA THR A 30 37.57 24.68 -5.78
C THR A 30 38.45 25.83 -5.26
N ASP A 31 37.87 26.69 -4.43
CA ASP A 31 38.57 27.82 -3.81
C ASP A 31 39.27 27.33 -2.51
N LYS A 32 40.62 27.53 -2.46
CA LYS A 32 41.43 27.09 -1.31
C LYS A 32 41.14 27.94 -0.07
N VAL A 33 40.96 29.23 -0.19
CA VAL A 33 40.70 30.16 0.93
C VAL A 33 39.36 29.83 1.58
N LEU A 34 38.34 29.52 0.78
CA LEU A 34 37.04 29.08 1.28
C LEU A 34 37.15 27.71 1.96
N ALA A 35 37.99 26.80 1.42
CA ALA A 35 38.21 25.48 2.05
C ALA A 35 38.89 25.63 3.43
N GLU A 36 39.83 26.56 3.60
CA GLU A 36 40.48 26.87 4.89
C GLU A 36 39.49 27.43 5.92
N ARG A 37 38.60 28.32 5.48
CA ARG A 37 37.52 28.83 6.37
C ARG A 37 36.57 27.71 6.78
N LEU A 38 36.22 26.79 5.87
CA LEU A 38 35.38 25.63 6.17
C LEU A 38 36.08 24.68 7.15
N GLU A 39 37.40 24.50 7.05
CA GLU A 39 38.18 23.71 8.01
C GLU A 39 38.14 24.30 9.42
N SER A 40 38.44 25.60 9.55
CA SER A 40 38.42 26.30 10.82
C SER A 40 37.06 26.20 11.49
N ASN A 41 35.98 26.40 10.74
CA ASN A 41 34.63 26.27 11.24
C ASN A 41 34.30 24.83 11.69
N TRP A 42 34.74 23.84 10.92
CA TRP A 42 34.49 22.44 11.28
C TRP A 42 35.28 22.04 12.53
N ARG A 43 36.52 22.48 12.66
CA ARG A 43 37.35 22.24 13.85
C ARG A 43 36.71 22.88 15.08
N LYS A 44 36.25 24.14 14.97
CA LYS A 44 35.51 24.82 16.04
C LYS A 44 34.26 24.06 16.46
N GLN A 45 33.45 23.62 15.53
CA GLN A 45 32.26 22.79 15.80
C GLN A 45 32.59 21.48 16.53
N LEU A 46 33.71 20.81 16.19
CA LEU A 46 34.14 19.60 16.89
C LEU A 46 34.61 19.91 18.33
N ILE A 47 35.32 21.00 18.53
CA ILE A 47 35.72 21.45 19.89
C ILE A 47 34.48 21.73 20.73
N GLU A 48 33.55 22.51 20.22
CA GLU A 48 32.27 22.81 20.88
C GLU A 48 31.47 21.54 21.21
N GLN A 49 31.42 20.60 20.29
CA GLN A 49 30.74 19.31 20.49
C GLN A 49 31.38 18.45 21.59
N TYR A 50 32.72 18.30 21.56
CA TYR A 50 33.42 17.38 22.47
C TYR A 50 33.76 18.00 23.82
N GLN A 51 34.09 19.28 23.87
CA GLN A 51 34.45 19.98 25.13
C GLN A 51 33.28 20.63 25.82
N LEU A 52 32.35 21.22 25.05
CA LEU A 52 31.21 21.97 25.62
C LEU A 52 29.89 21.17 25.55
N GLY A 53 29.89 19.98 24.94
CA GLY A 53 28.68 19.16 24.77
C GLY A 53 27.64 19.78 23.83
N ILE A 54 28.02 20.80 23.06
CA ILE A 54 27.14 21.48 22.10
C ILE A 54 26.88 20.54 20.93
N LYS A 55 25.62 20.22 20.70
CA LYS A 55 25.24 19.36 19.56
C LYS A 55 25.42 20.08 18.24
N PRO A 56 25.93 19.41 17.18
CA PRO A 56 26.06 19.99 15.87
C PRO A 56 24.71 20.31 15.26
N THR A 57 24.64 21.35 14.45
CA THR A 57 23.45 21.71 13.66
C THR A 57 23.48 21.02 12.30
N ILE A 58 22.33 20.89 11.68
CA ILE A 58 22.16 20.33 10.32
C ILE A 58 21.10 21.10 9.56
N ASP A 59 21.30 21.25 8.25
CA ASP A 59 20.28 21.77 7.34
C ASP A 59 19.10 20.82 7.24
N THR A 60 17.89 21.37 7.21
CA THR A 60 16.66 20.58 7.19
C THR A 60 16.59 19.67 5.96
N LEU A 61 16.97 20.19 4.78
CA LEU A 61 17.00 19.42 3.55
C LEU A 61 18.07 18.32 3.57
N GLU A 62 19.25 18.59 4.16
CA GLU A 62 20.31 17.58 4.33
C GLU A 62 19.86 16.47 5.29
N ALA A 63 19.24 16.81 6.40
CA ALA A 63 18.66 15.85 7.35
C ALA A 63 17.60 14.97 6.67
N PHE A 64 16.73 15.56 5.86
CA PHE A 64 15.72 14.82 5.10
C PHE A 64 16.34 13.87 4.06
N LYS A 65 17.36 14.31 3.32
CA LYS A 65 18.08 13.47 2.36
C LYS A 65 18.73 12.27 3.07
N ALA A 66 19.37 12.49 4.21
CA ALA A 66 19.97 11.44 5.02
C ALA A 66 18.92 10.46 5.57
N TYR A 67 17.79 10.98 6.10
CA TYR A 67 16.66 10.16 6.52
C TYR A 67 16.10 9.32 5.37
N SER A 68 15.85 9.92 4.22
CA SER A 68 15.33 9.25 3.04
C SER A 68 16.29 8.16 2.54
N ALA A 69 17.60 8.43 2.54
CA ALA A 69 18.63 7.45 2.20
C ALA A 69 18.61 6.24 3.16
N SER A 70 18.40 6.47 4.46
CA SER A 70 18.28 5.41 5.46
C SER A 70 17.08 4.48 5.22
N LYS A 71 16.06 4.94 4.48
CA LYS A 71 14.83 4.19 4.15
C LYS A 71 14.89 3.45 2.82
N LYS A 72 15.87 3.69 1.96
CA LYS A 72 15.96 3.10 0.60
C LYS A 72 15.91 1.57 0.58
N LYS A 73 16.41 0.89 1.62
CA LYS A 73 16.35 -0.58 1.75
C LYS A 73 14.97 -1.11 2.18
N ILE A 74 14.11 -0.24 2.75
CA ILE A 74 12.83 -0.64 3.36
C ILE A 74 11.65 -0.18 2.51
N VAL A 75 11.82 0.96 1.82
CA VAL A 75 10.76 1.62 1.05
C VAL A 75 11.22 1.76 -0.40
N SER A 76 10.30 1.51 -1.35
CA SER A 76 10.63 1.64 -2.77
C SER A 76 11.07 3.06 -3.14
N HIS A 77 11.97 3.16 -4.12
CA HIS A 77 12.48 4.43 -4.61
C HIS A 77 11.37 5.38 -5.08
N TYR A 78 10.32 4.84 -5.70
CA TYR A 78 9.14 5.61 -6.10
C TYR A 78 8.46 6.30 -4.92
N VAL A 79 8.24 5.58 -3.81
CA VAL A 79 7.62 6.14 -2.61
C VAL A 79 8.51 7.21 -1.97
N VAL A 80 9.82 6.99 -1.92
CA VAL A 80 10.78 7.98 -1.40
C VAL A 80 10.76 9.26 -2.24
N ASN A 81 10.70 9.14 -3.57
CA ASN A 81 10.61 10.31 -4.46
C ASN A 81 9.30 11.07 -4.28
N LEU A 82 8.17 10.35 -4.15
CA LEU A 82 6.86 10.97 -3.89
C LEU A 82 6.86 11.75 -2.57
N TRP A 83 7.51 11.22 -1.53
CA TRP A 83 7.69 11.90 -0.25
C TRP A 83 8.56 13.14 -0.41
N SER A 84 9.66 13.02 -1.16
CA SER A 84 10.60 14.11 -1.41
C SER A 84 9.94 15.30 -2.08
N MET A 85 9.08 15.06 -3.08
CA MET A 85 8.36 16.14 -3.77
C MET A 85 7.44 16.93 -2.83
N ARG A 86 6.77 16.27 -1.89
CA ARG A 86 5.80 16.90 -0.99
C ARG A 86 6.44 17.52 0.24
N ALA A 87 7.51 16.92 0.74
CA ALA A 87 8.24 17.45 1.88
C ALA A 87 9.25 18.54 1.48
N ALA A 88 9.70 18.58 0.22
CA ALA A 88 10.70 19.54 -0.24
C ALA A 88 10.25 21.01 -0.03
N GLU A 89 8.98 21.31 -0.23
CA GLU A 89 8.42 22.65 0.04
C GLU A 89 8.62 23.06 1.49
N PHE A 90 8.33 22.14 2.44
CA PHE A 90 8.51 22.42 3.87
C PHE A 90 9.99 22.58 4.23
N PHE A 91 10.85 21.70 3.72
CA PHE A 91 12.27 21.72 4.04
C PHE A 91 13.02 22.91 3.41
N ALA A 92 12.54 23.45 2.29
CA ALA A 92 13.03 24.71 1.73
C ALA A 92 12.60 25.93 2.56
N TYR A 93 11.42 25.84 3.19
CA TYR A 93 10.84 26.92 4.01
C TYR A 93 11.52 27.05 5.38
N VAL A 94 11.99 25.95 5.96
CA VAL A 94 12.74 25.93 7.23
C VAL A 94 14.18 25.46 6.96
N PRO A 95 15.12 26.38 6.67
CA PRO A 95 16.46 26.00 6.19
C PRO A 95 17.30 25.24 7.22
N HIS A 96 17.13 25.52 8.50
CA HIS A 96 17.93 24.91 9.57
C HIS A 96 17.04 24.20 10.59
N LEU A 97 17.35 22.94 10.88
CA LEU A 97 16.51 22.11 11.74
C LEU A 97 16.50 22.59 13.22
N HIS A 98 17.58 23.21 13.69
CA HIS A 98 17.69 23.69 15.07
C HIS A 98 16.82 24.93 15.40
N VAL A 99 16.32 25.64 14.38
CA VAL A 99 15.40 26.78 14.56
C VAL A 99 13.93 26.43 14.30
N LEU A 100 13.64 25.17 13.97
CA LEU A 100 12.29 24.69 13.71
C LEU A 100 11.39 24.90 14.92
N GLN A 101 10.18 25.37 14.70
CA GLN A 101 9.14 25.56 15.71
C GLN A 101 7.86 24.80 15.35
N SER A 102 7.06 24.44 16.35
CA SER A 102 5.77 23.76 16.14
C SER A 102 4.83 24.54 15.22
N ARG A 103 4.86 25.87 15.30
CA ARG A 103 4.08 26.77 14.42
C ARG A 103 4.41 26.62 12.94
N ASP A 104 5.67 26.27 12.59
CA ASP A 104 6.08 26.09 11.20
C ASP A 104 5.44 24.82 10.61
N ILE A 105 5.31 23.78 11.42
CA ILE A 105 4.67 22.55 11.03
C ILE A 105 3.15 22.72 10.91
N GLU A 106 2.53 23.45 11.83
CA GLU A 106 1.10 23.76 11.76
C GLU A 106 0.77 24.63 10.54
N ARG A 107 1.59 25.66 10.26
CA ARG A 107 1.44 26.48 9.05
C ARG A 107 1.53 25.64 7.78
N PHE A 108 2.49 24.72 7.70
CA PHE A 108 2.61 23.82 6.56
C PHE A 108 1.37 22.95 6.39
N LYS A 109 0.81 22.41 7.49
CA LYS A 109 -0.44 21.65 7.45
C LYS A 109 -1.60 22.48 6.90
N VAL A 110 -1.78 23.71 7.40
CA VAL A 110 -2.82 24.64 6.92
C VAL A 110 -2.65 24.99 5.44
N ASP A 111 -1.42 25.17 4.98
CA ASP A 111 -1.14 25.42 3.56
C ASP A 111 -1.49 24.20 2.68
N MET A 112 -1.24 22.98 3.17
CA MET A 112 -1.68 21.76 2.46
C MET A 112 -3.20 21.63 2.43
N GLU A 113 -3.91 21.97 3.52
CA GLU A 113 -5.37 22.01 3.60
C GLU A 113 -5.94 23.02 2.59
N ARG A 114 -5.35 24.22 2.53
CA ARG A 114 -5.74 25.27 1.57
C ARG A 114 -5.53 24.84 0.11
N LYS A 115 -4.48 24.05 -0.17
CA LYS A 115 -4.24 23.42 -1.48
C LYS A 115 -5.13 22.21 -1.76
N ALA A 116 -6.13 21.95 -0.91
CA ALA A 116 -7.10 20.86 -1.01
C ALA A 116 -6.48 19.43 -1.07
N TYR A 117 -5.33 19.21 -0.42
CA TYR A 117 -4.78 17.87 -0.28
C TYR A 117 -5.65 17.02 0.66
N SER A 118 -5.77 15.73 0.35
CA SER A 118 -6.50 14.82 1.23
C SER A 118 -5.81 14.68 2.60
N ASN A 119 -6.57 14.44 3.66
CA ASN A 119 -6.06 14.21 5.02
C ASN A 119 -5.01 13.08 5.07
N GLN A 120 -5.17 12.05 4.24
CA GLN A 120 -4.18 10.98 4.12
C GLN A 120 -2.85 11.49 3.57
N THR A 121 -2.88 12.37 2.57
CA THR A 121 -1.69 13.00 1.98
C THR A 121 -0.98 13.89 2.99
N ILE A 122 -1.74 14.72 3.70
CA ILE A 122 -1.22 15.61 4.76
C ILE A 122 -0.55 14.78 5.86
N LYS A 123 -1.22 13.73 6.35
CA LYS A 123 -0.66 12.81 7.34
C LYS A 123 0.65 12.17 6.90
N HIS A 124 0.75 11.78 5.62
CA HIS A 124 2.00 11.23 5.09
C HIS A 124 3.12 12.27 5.09
N ALA A 125 2.87 13.51 4.69
CA ALA A 125 3.86 14.58 4.72
C ALA A 125 4.33 14.88 6.16
N LEU A 126 3.41 15.01 7.11
CA LEU A 126 3.74 15.21 8.53
C LEU A 126 4.55 14.06 9.11
N ASN A 127 4.23 12.82 8.75
CA ASN A 127 5.02 11.64 9.14
C ASN A 127 6.47 11.71 8.61
N GLN A 128 6.70 12.27 7.43
CA GLN A 128 8.05 12.46 6.89
C GLN A 128 8.81 13.53 7.67
N ILE A 129 8.16 14.64 8.02
CA ILE A 129 8.75 15.68 8.86
C ILE A 129 9.14 15.09 10.23
N GLY A 130 8.21 14.42 10.90
CA GLY A 130 8.46 13.77 12.19
C GLY A 130 9.54 12.69 12.12
N GLY A 131 9.58 11.93 11.04
CA GLY A 131 10.63 10.93 10.78
C GLY A 131 12.01 11.56 10.61
N THR A 132 12.11 12.69 9.93
CA THR A 132 13.34 13.46 9.74
C THR A 132 13.85 14.02 11.07
N ILE A 133 12.96 14.62 11.87
CA ILE A 133 13.27 15.15 13.19
C ILE A 133 13.80 14.03 14.12
N LYS A 134 13.10 12.92 14.22
CA LYS A 134 13.52 11.74 15.01
C LYS A 134 14.86 11.18 14.55
N TYR A 135 15.09 11.14 13.24
CA TYR A 135 16.36 10.68 12.67
C TYR A 135 17.51 11.61 13.06
N ALA A 136 17.35 12.93 12.86
CA ALA A 136 18.37 13.92 13.21
C ALA A 136 18.70 13.91 14.71
N LYS A 137 17.67 13.82 15.56
CA LYS A 137 17.84 13.70 17.04
C LYS A 137 18.64 12.45 17.41
N ARG A 138 18.36 11.31 16.78
CA ARG A 138 19.09 10.04 16.98
C ARG A 138 20.55 10.12 16.52
N MET A 139 20.81 10.90 15.45
CA MET A 139 22.19 11.13 14.96
C MET A 139 22.96 12.15 15.79
N GLY A 140 22.39 12.67 16.86
CA GLY A 140 23.07 13.60 17.79
C GLY A 140 23.03 15.06 17.38
N TYR A 141 22.25 15.44 16.36
CA TYR A 141 22.10 16.83 15.97
C TYR A 141 21.24 17.62 16.95
N GLN A 142 21.48 18.94 16.98
CA GLN A 142 20.64 19.87 17.74
C GLN A 142 19.27 19.98 17.07
N VAL A 143 18.23 19.52 17.77
CA VAL A 143 16.86 19.53 17.28
C VAL A 143 15.94 19.97 18.41
N PRO A 144 15.09 20.99 18.19
CA PRO A 144 14.15 21.46 19.23
C PRO A 144 13.05 20.41 19.48
N GLU A 145 12.44 20.51 20.64
CA GLU A 145 11.20 19.78 20.90
C GLU A 145 10.07 20.50 20.16
N VAL A 146 9.42 19.76 19.26
CA VAL A 146 8.30 20.25 18.46
C VAL A 146 7.17 19.25 18.44
N GLU A 147 5.96 19.75 18.42
CA GLU A 147 4.76 18.93 18.28
C GLU A 147 4.43 18.74 16.81
N ILE A 148 4.10 17.50 16.44
CA ILE A 148 3.60 17.16 15.11
C ILE A 148 2.07 17.13 15.19
N PRO A 149 1.37 18.01 14.47
CA PRO A 149 -0.09 18.05 14.51
C PRO A 149 -0.69 16.73 14.02
N SER A 150 -1.75 16.32 14.71
CA SER A 150 -2.50 15.12 14.30
C SER A 150 -3.49 15.45 13.18
N VAL A 151 -3.69 14.50 12.28
CA VAL A 151 -4.71 14.58 11.23
C VAL A 151 -5.68 13.43 11.41
N LYS A 152 -6.94 13.78 11.67
CA LYS A 152 -8.02 12.78 11.74
C LYS A 152 -8.31 12.23 10.35
N LEU A 153 -8.20 10.93 10.21
CA LEU A 153 -8.60 10.23 8.99
C LEU A 153 -10.04 9.76 9.17
N SER A 154 -10.92 10.17 8.27
CA SER A 154 -12.23 9.54 8.17
C SER A 154 -12.01 8.07 7.78
N ARG A 155 -12.64 7.14 8.49
CA ARG A 155 -12.75 5.77 8.00
C ARG A 155 -13.64 5.83 6.76
N GLY A 156 -13.04 5.77 5.58
CA GLY A 156 -13.79 5.72 4.33
C GLY A 156 -14.82 4.58 4.39
N ARG A 157 -15.98 4.81 3.81
CA ARG A 157 -17.00 3.77 3.66
C ARG A 157 -16.39 2.59 2.92
N LEU A 158 -16.59 1.38 3.43
CA LEU A 158 -16.15 0.19 2.75
C LEU A 158 -16.94 0.05 1.45
N ARG A 159 -16.27 0.23 0.30
CA ARG A 159 -16.87 0.10 -1.03
C ARG A 159 -16.60 -1.31 -1.56
N TYR A 160 -17.67 -2.01 -1.90
CA TYR A 160 -17.68 -3.29 -2.60
C TYR A 160 -18.78 -3.29 -3.67
N LEU A 161 -18.70 -4.17 -4.63
CA LEU A 161 -19.69 -4.26 -5.71
C LEU A 161 -20.90 -5.06 -5.27
N THR A 162 -22.10 -4.60 -5.65
CA THR A 162 -23.30 -5.44 -5.65
C THR A 162 -23.22 -6.47 -6.78
N VAL A 163 -24.16 -7.40 -6.83
CA VAL A 163 -24.22 -8.40 -7.91
C VAL A 163 -24.44 -7.71 -9.25
N GLU A 164 -25.37 -6.72 -9.28
CA GLU A 164 -25.71 -5.95 -10.47
C GLU A 164 -24.55 -5.07 -10.95
N GLU A 165 -23.78 -4.52 -10.01
CA GLU A 165 -22.59 -3.73 -10.32
C GLU A 165 -21.46 -4.60 -10.89
N GLU A 166 -21.27 -5.82 -10.37
CA GLU A 166 -20.33 -6.78 -10.95
C GLU A 166 -20.75 -7.17 -12.36
N GLN A 167 -22.04 -7.46 -12.57
CA GLN A 167 -22.54 -7.80 -13.89
C GLN A 167 -22.29 -6.66 -14.89
N ARG A 168 -22.61 -5.42 -14.54
CA ARG A 168 -22.31 -4.25 -15.38
C ARG A 168 -20.82 -4.09 -15.66
N LEU A 169 -19.97 -4.39 -14.68
CA LEU A 169 -18.52 -4.35 -14.87
C LEU A 169 -18.07 -5.42 -15.87
N LEU A 170 -18.54 -6.64 -15.73
CA LEU A 170 -18.21 -7.75 -16.65
C LEU A 170 -18.69 -7.46 -18.07
N GLU A 171 -19.90 -6.95 -18.25
CA GLU A 171 -20.41 -6.47 -19.54
C GLU A 171 -19.55 -5.35 -20.13
N ALA A 172 -19.16 -4.37 -19.31
CA ALA A 172 -18.30 -3.26 -19.72
C ALA A 172 -16.89 -3.68 -20.13
N VAL A 173 -16.43 -4.87 -19.72
CA VAL A 173 -15.11 -5.40 -20.09
C VAL A 173 -15.20 -6.61 -21.02
N ASP A 174 -16.39 -7.03 -21.43
CA ASP A 174 -16.55 -8.12 -22.40
C ASP A 174 -15.70 -7.83 -23.64
N PRO A 175 -14.80 -8.74 -24.02
CA PRO A 175 -13.95 -8.58 -25.19
C PRO A 175 -14.75 -8.41 -26.49
N ARG A 176 -15.94 -8.98 -26.55
CA ARG A 176 -16.82 -8.96 -27.72
C ARG A 176 -17.75 -7.75 -27.79
N ARG A 177 -17.88 -6.99 -26.67
CA ARG A 177 -18.76 -5.82 -26.62
C ARG A 177 -18.56 -4.87 -27.79
N ASP A 178 -19.62 -4.22 -28.21
CA ASP A 178 -19.54 -3.15 -29.19
C ASP A 178 -18.87 -1.91 -28.61
N VAL A 179 -18.01 -1.28 -29.41
CA VAL A 179 -17.31 -0.07 -29.07
C VAL A 179 -17.41 0.93 -30.20
N LYS A 180 -17.99 2.10 -29.90
CA LYS A 180 -18.11 3.18 -30.90
C LYS A 180 -16.74 3.51 -31.51
N GLY A 181 -16.64 3.48 -32.82
CA GLY A 181 -15.41 3.76 -33.55
C GLY A 181 -14.45 2.56 -33.71
N LEU A 182 -14.82 1.37 -33.24
CA LEU A 182 -14.12 0.12 -33.55
C LEU A 182 -14.98 -0.75 -34.47
N ALA A 183 -14.31 -1.55 -35.29
CA ALA A 183 -14.94 -2.59 -36.09
C ALA A 183 -15.67 -3.63 -35.20
N PRO A 184 -16.63 -4.40 -35.74
CA PRO A 184 -17.19 -5.58 -35.10
C PRO A 184 -16.07 -6.50 -34.56
N TYR A 185 -16.35 -7.29 -33.52
CA TYR A 185 -15.31 -8.08 -32.85
C TYR A 185 -14.47 -8.94 -33.82
N GLU A 186 -15.15 -9.55 -34.80
CA GLU A 186 -14.49 -10.49 -35.74
C GLU A 186 -13.43 -9.78 -36.59
N ASP A 187 -13.66 -8.52 -36.96
CA ASP A 187 -12.81 -7.71 -37.82
C ASP A 187 -11.75 -6.91 -37.06
N ARG A 188 -11.73 -6.97 -35.73
CA ARG A 188 -10.73 -6.28 -34.92
C ARG A 188 -9.35 -6.89 -35.08
N ILE A 189 -8.34 -6.04 -35.19
CA ILE A 189 -6.95 -6.50 -35.25
C ILE A 189 -6.57 -7.30 -33.98
N PRO A 190 -5.70 -8.32 -34.09
CA PRO A 190 -5.34 -9.19 -32.97
C PRO A 190 -4.87 -8.47 -31.72
N ARG A 191 -4.13 -7.36 -31.88
CA ARG A 191 -3.67 -6.53 -30.76
C ARG A 191 -4.82 -5.99 -29.92
N ILE A 192 -5.89 -5.52 -30.54
CA ILE A 192 -7.06 -4.98 -29.82
C ILE A 192 -7.82 -6.09 -29.12
N LYS A 193 -8.04 -7.23 -29.81
CA LYS A 193 -8.68 -8.41 -29.20
C LYS A 193 -7.92 -8.86 -27.94
N THR A 194 -6.60 -9.00 -28.02
CA THR A 194 -5.75 -9.37 -26.88
C THR A 194 -5.84 -8.37 -25.75
N GLN A 195 -5.79 -7.07 -26.06
CA GLN A 195 -5.85 -6.03 -25.03
C GLN A 195 -7.20 -5.99 -24.29
N MET A 196 -8.29 -6.24 -25.01
CA MET A 196 -9.63 -6.31 -24.40
C MET A 196 -9.76 -7.57 -23.54
N GLN A 197 -9.28 -8.71 -24.05
CA GLN A 197 -9.26 -9.98 -23.33
C GLN A 197 -8.40 -9.91 -22.06
N ASP A 198 -7.25 -9.23 -22.12
CA ASP A 198 -6.38 -9.03 -20.95
C ASP A 198 -7.11 -8.33 -19.80
N VAL A 199 -7.89 -7.30 -20.11
CA VAL A 199 -8.63 -6.53 -19.08
C VAL A 199 -9.72 -7.38 -18.45
N HIS A 200 -10.48 -8.11 -19.27
CA HIS A 200 -11.52 -9.02 -18.81
C HIS A 200 -10.93 -10.11 -17.90
N ASP A 201 -9.92 -10.82 -18.38
CA ASP A 201 -9.28 -11.91 -17.65
C ASP A 201 -8.68 -11.44 -16.32
N PHE A 202 -8.04 -10.27 -16.33
CA PHE A 202 -7.45 -9.70 -15.13
C PHE A 202 -8.51 -9.34 -14.07
N ILE A 203 -9.64 -8.80 -14.49
CA ILE A 203 -10.75 -8.47 -13.58
C ILE A 203 -11.35 -9.74 -12.97
N ILE A 204 -11.56 -10.80 -13.76
CA ILE A 204 -12.05 -12.09 -13.26
C ILE A 204 -11.11 -12.66 -12.20
N ILE A 205 -9.79 -12.68 -12.49
CA ILE A 205 -8.82 -13.20 -11.53
C ILE A 205 -8.82 -12.38 -10.24
N LEU A 206 -8.91 -11.05 -10.31
CA LEU A 206 -8.98 -10.21 -9.10
C LEU A 206 -10.26 -10.41 -8.30
N LEU A 207 -11.41 -10.55 -8.97
CA LEU A 207 -12.70 -10.77 -8.31
C LEU A 207 -12.74 -12.07 -7.52
N ASP A 208 -12.20 -13.15 -8.09
CA ASP A 208 -12.35 -14.49 -7.52
C ASP A 208 -11.20 -14.88 -6.58
N THR A 209 -10.03 -14.27 -6.74
CA THR A 209 -8.88 -14.56 -5.88
C THR A 209 -8.66 -13.54 -4.78
N GLY A 210 -9.18 -12.33 -4.95
CA GLY A 210 -8.90 -11.20 -4.05
C GLY A 210 -7.41 -10.84 -3.98
N ALA A 211 -6.59 -11.29 -4.91
CA ALA A 211 -5.18 -10.95 -4.99
C ALA A 211 -4.98 -9.44 -5.15
N ARG A 212 -3.82 -8.95 -4.75
CA ARG A 212 -3.49 -7.54 -5.01
C ARG A 212 -3.19 -7.35 -6.50
N HIS A 213 -3.59 -6.21 -7.03
CA HIS A 213 -3.31 -5.85 -8.43
C HIS A 213 -1.85 -6.12 -8.84
N GLY A 214 -0.88 -5.72 -8.02
CA GLY A 214 0.54 -5.93 -8.30
C GLY A 214 0.95 -7.41 -8.30
N GLU A 215 0.32 -8.26 -7.50
CA GLU A 215 0.58 -9.71 -7.46
C GLU A 215 0.19 -10.37 -8.79
N ILE A 216 -0.95 -9.98 -9.35
CA ILE A 216 -1.38 -10.49 -10.67
C ILE A 216 -0.58 -9.87 -11.82
N CYS A 217 -0.16 -8.62 -11.72
CA CYS A 217 0.71 -7.99 -12.72
C CYS A 217 2.03 -8.75 -12.94
N THR A 218 2.57 -9.35 -11.89
CA THR A 218 3.86 -10.07 -11.91
C THR A 218 3.71 -11.58 -11.78
N LEU A 219 2.50 -12.10 -11.96
CA LEU A 219 2.21 -13.53 -11.84
C LEU A 219 2.93 -14.32 -12.94
N GLU A 220 3.68 -15.34 -12.54
CA GLU A 220 4.40 -16.24 -13.42
C GLU A 220 3.67 -17.57 -13.56
N TRP A 221 3.86 -18.23 -14.70
CA TRP A 221 3.30 -19.58 -14.94
C TRP A 221 3.85 -20.63 -13.96
N SER A 222 5.08 -20.45 -13.49
CA SER A 222 5.71 -21.29 -12.46
C SER A 222 4.95 -21.31 -11.13
N GLN A 223 4.14 -20.27 -10.86
CA GLN A 223 3.34 -20.12 -9.64
C GLN A 223 1.95 -20.79 -9.77
N ILE A 224 1.61 -21.34 -10.93
CA ILE A 224 0.29 -21.90 -11.23
C ILE A 224 0.38 -23.41 -11.30
N ASN A 225 -0.41 -24.07 -10.48
CA ASN A 225 -0.59 -25.53 -10.51
C ASN A 225 -1.99 -25.88 -11.03
N PHE A 226 -2.07 -26.33 -12.27
CA PHE A 226 -3.34 -26.69 -12.90
C PHE A 226 -3.92 -27.99 -12.34
N THR A 227 -3.09 -28.95 -11.93
CA THR A 227 -3.54 -30.21 -11.34
C THR A 227 -4.25 -29.99 -10.01
N HIS A 228 -3.68 -29.16 -9.15
CA HIS A 228 -4.27 -28.81 -7.85
C HIS A 228 -5.15 -27.55 -7.90
N ARG A 229 -5.34 -26.96 -9.09
CA ARG A 229 -6.10 -25.72 -9.29
C ARG A 229 -5.71 -24.62 -8.31
N SER A 230 -4.41 -24.39 -8.13
CA SER A 230 -3.89 -23.44 -7.14
C SER A 230 -2.89 -22.45 -7.72
N ILE A 231 -2.78 -21.30 -7.11
CA ILE A 231 -1.87 -20.20 -7.43
C ILE A 231 -1.04 -19.91 -6.17
N ALA A 232 0.28 -20.05 -6.25
CA ALA A 232 1.21 -19.72 -5.18
C ALA A 232 1.66 -18.25 -5.33
N LEU A 233 1.22 -17.38 -4.42
CA LEU A 233 1.59 -15.96 -4.43
C LEU A 233 2.65 -15.66 -3.39
N TRP A 234 3.82 -15.19 -3.83
CA TRP A 234 4.84 -14.65 -2.92
C TRP A 234 4.50 -13.21 -2.53
N ARG A 235 4.24 -12.98 -1.25
CA ARG A 235 3.89 -11.68 -0.70
C ARG A 235 5.10 -11.01 -0.09
N SER A 236 5.88 -10.31 -0.90
CA SER A 236 7.15 -9.67 -0.52
C SER A 236 7.05 -8.73 0.69
N LYS A 237 5.91 -8.07 0.91
CA LYS A 237 5.69 -7.16 2.06
C LYS A 237 5.60 -7.89 3.40
N VAL A 238 5.16 -9.13 3.40
CA VAL A 238 4.95 -9.96 4.60
C VAL A 238 5.88 -11.17 4.65
N LYS A 239 6.70 -11.36 3.63
CA LYS A 239 7.62 -12.50 3.47
C LYS A 239 6.91 -13.84 3.70
N ASN A 240 5.69 -13.95 3.21
CA ASN A 240 4.86 -15.14 3.36
C ASN A 240 4.37 -15.61 1.99
N GLU A 241 4.31 -16.92 1.83
CA GLU A 241 3.69 -17.60 0.70
C GLU A 241 2.19 -17.79 0.99
N SER A 242 1.35 -17.50 0.02
CA SER A 242 -0.08 -17.69 0.12
C SER A 242 -0.57 -18.51 -1.06
N ILE A 243 -1.22 -19.61 -0.78
CA ILE A 243 -1.83 -20.46 -1.79
C ILE A 243 -3.31 -20.05 -1.92
N LEU A 244 -3.71 -19.72 -3.14
CA LEU A 244 -5.10 -19.43 -3.48
C LEU A 244 -5.62 -20.55 -4.39
N PHE A 245 -6.82 -21.06 -4.14
CA PHE A 245 -7.47 -22.01 -5.02
C PHE A 245 -8.26 -21.27 -6.10
N MET A 246 -8.29 -21.85 -7.32
CA MET A 246 -8.97 -21.26 -8.45
C MET A 246 -10.46 -21.60 -8.42
N SER A 247 -11.32 -20.64 -8.67
CA SER A 247 -12.70 -20.90 -9.11
C SER A 247 -12.69 -21.48 -10.54
N ASP A 248 -13.81 -22.03 -10.97
CA ASP A 248 -13.91 -22.59 -12.33
C ASP A 248 -13.61 -21.54 -13.39
N ARG A 249 -14.15 -20.32 -13.26
CA ARG A 249 -13.88 -19.26 -14.24
C ARG A 249 -12.42 -18.78 -14.23
N VAL A 250 -11.72 -18.79 -13.09
CA VAL A 250 -10.28 -18.49 -13.02
C VAL A 250 -9.48 -19.60 -13.70
N PHE A 251 -9.85 -20.85 -13.45
CA PHE A 251 -9.20 -22.00 -14.11
C PHE A 251 -9.36 -21.95 -15.62
N GLU A 252 -10.55 -21.67 -16.15
CA GLU A 252 -10.80 -21.50 -17.57
C GLU A 252 -9.97 -20.37 -18.18
N VAL A 253 -9.95 -19.21 -17.53
CA VAL A 253 -9.15 -18.05 -17.96
C VAL A 253 -7.67 -18.42 -18.03
N LEU A 254 -7.13 -19.02 -16.98
CA LEU A 254 -5.70 -19.35 -16.92
C LEU A 254 -5.34 -20.48 -17.89
N SER A 255 -6.19 -21.50 -18.07
CA SER A 255 -5.98 -22.58 -19.02
C SER A 255 -5.94 -22.07 -20.47
N ARG A 256 -6.90 -21.23 -20.85
CA ARG A 256 -6.92 -20.59 -22.18
C ARG A 256 -5.68 -19.74 -22.42
N ARG A 257 -5.24 -18.97 -21.44
CA ARG A 257 -4.04 -18.14 -21.53
C ARG A 257 -2.77 -18.97 -21.59
N TYR A 258 -2.71 -20.06 -20.84
CA TYR A 258 -1.57 -20.98 -20.84
C TYR A 258 -1.34 -21.64 -22.20
N ALA A 259 -2.42 -22.05 -22.89
CA ALA A 259 -2.35 -22.60 -24.24
C ALA A 259 -1.72 -21.62 -25.26
N ASN A 260 -1.88 -20.31 -25.04
CA ASN A 260 -1.40 -19.24 -25.92
C ASN A 260 -0.20 -18.47 -25.36
N ARG A 261 0.49 -19.03 -24.34
CA ARG A 261 1.58 -18.32 -23.65
C ARG A 261 2.78 -18.09 -24.55
N LYS A 262 3.38 -16.90 -24.43
CA LYS A 262 4.60 -16.49 -25.15
C LYS A 262 5.69 -15.98 -24.23
N SER A 263 5.46 -15.95 -22.92
CA SER A 263 6.35 -15.43 -21.91
C SER A 263 6.23 -16.26 -20.64
N MET A 264 7.16 -16.08 -19.70
CA MET A 264 7.06 -16.65 -18.35
C MET A 264 5.94 -16.03 -17.52
N PHE A 265 5.49 -14.82 -17.85
CA PHE A 265 4.44 -14.10 -17.14
C PHE A 265 3.05 -14.37 -17.73
N VAL A 266 2.03 -14.38 -16.86
CA VAL A 266 0.62 -14.53 -17.25
C VAL A 266 0.12 -13.30 -18.01
N PHE A 267 0.51 -12.10 -17.56
CA PHE A 267 0.19 -10.83 -18.19
C PHE A 267 1.46 -10.10 -18.59
N THR A 268 1.58 -9.76 -19.86
CA THR A 268 2.80 -9.17 -20.41
C THR A 268 2.55 -7.78 -20.99
N ASP A 269 3.60 -6.99 -21.04
CA ASP A 269 3.67 -5.81 -21.90
C ASP A 269 3.99 -6.19 -23.36
N SER A 270 4.18 -5.18 -24.21
CA SER A 270 4.50 -5.37 -25.64
C SER A 270 5.88 -6.01 -25.88
N GLN A 271 6.74 -6.07 -24.88
CA GLN A 271 8.09 -6.65 -24.94
C GLN A 271 8.16 -8.05 -24.30
N GLY A 272 7.03 -8.56 -23.78
CA GLY A 272 6.98 -9.86 -23.11
C GLY A 272 7.42 -9.83 -21.64
N ALA A 273 7.73 -8.66 -21.08
CA ALA A 273 8.03 -8.48 -19.67
C ALA A 273 6.73 -8.39 -18.82
N ALA A 274 6.87 -8.56 -17.51
CA ALA A 274 5.74 -8.42 -16.58
C ALA A 274 5.03 -7.07 -16.76
N ARG A 275 3.72 -7.09 -16.78
CA ARG A 275 2.91 -5.88 -16.99
C ARG A 275 2.89 -5.01 -15.75
N LYS A 276 3.63 -3.91 -15.75
CA LYS A 276 3.85 -3.06 -14.57
C LYS A 276 2.59 -2.33 -14.07
N HIS A 277 1.71 -1.85 -14.98
CA HIS A 277 0.53 -1.05 -14.61
C HIS A 277 -0.64 -1.25 -15.59
N ILE A 278 -1.83 -1.52 -15.05
CA ILE A 278 -3.10 -1.58 -15.81
C ILE A 278 -4.10 -0.49 -15.32
N ASN A 279 -3.66 0.39 -14.42
CA ASN A 279 -4.54 1.34 -13.72
C ASN A 279 -5.42 2.19 -14.63
N MET A 280 -4.86 2.75 -15.72
CA MET A 280 -5.63 3.57 -16.67
C MET A 280 -6.72 2.77 -17.39
N THR A 281 -6.43 1.51 -17.72
CA THR A 281 -7.40 0.64 -18.41
C THR A 281 -8.53 0.23 -17.46
N PHE A 282 -8.21 -0.02 -16.19
CA PHE A 282 -9.24 -0.27 -15.17
C PHE A 282 -10.10 0.94 -14.91
N HIS A 283 -9.51 2.11 -14.78
CA HIS A 283 -10.28 3.34 -14.59
C HIS A 283 -11.32 3.52 -15.70
N LYS A 284 -10.93 3.34 -16.97
CA LYS A 284 -11.84 3.37 -18.12
C LYS A 284 -12.92 2.26 -18.06
N ALA A 285 -12.58 1.07 -17.56
CA ALA A 285 -13.54 -0.02 -17.40
C ALA A 285 -14.59 0.31 -16.33
N PHE A 286 -14.18 0.78 -15.18
CA PHE A 286 -15.06 1.23 -14.11
C PHE A 286 -15.95 2.41 -14.56
N GLN A 287 -15.39 3.39 -15.26
CA GLN A 287 -16.17 4.50 -15.82
C GLN A 287 -17.28 4.02 -16.76
N ARG A 288 -16.97 3.08 -17.69
CA ARG A 288 -17.98 2.53 -18.60
C ARG A 288 -19.09 1.78 -17.86
N ALA A 289 -18.77 1.11 -16.77
CA ALA A 289 -19.73 0.43 -15.91
C ALA A 289 -20.54 1.39 -14.99
N GLY A 290 -20.27 2.70 -15.02
CA GLY A 290 -20.87 3.66 -14.11
C GLY A 290 -20.35 3.58 -12.67
N LEU A 291 -19.11 3.08 -12.47
CA LEU A 291 -18.49 2.78 -11.17
C LEU A 291 -17.25 3.66 -10.93
N GLN A 292 -17.41 4.99 -11.04
CA GLN A 292 -16.28 5.94 -10.94
C GLN A 292 -15.59 5.95 -9.56
N ASP A 293 -16.30 5.54 -8.51
CA ASP A 293 -15.80 5.43 -7.13
C ASP A 293 -15.06 4.12 -6.84
N CYS A 294 -14.91 3.25 -7.86
CA CYS A 294 -14.32 1.93 -7.74
C CYS A 294 -12.89 1.86 -8.27
N SER A 295 -12.14 0.89 -7.76
CA SER A 295 -10.77 0.60 -8.15
C SER A 295 -10.51 -0.91 -8.11
N ALA A 296 -9.34 -1.36 -8.56
CA ALA A 296 -8.92 -2.76 -8.41
C ALA A 296 -9.00 -3.26 -6.94
N HIS A 297 -8.83 -2.36 -5.98
CA HIS A 297 -8.94 -2.71 -4.57
C HIS A 297 -10.39 -2.96 -4.14
N THR A 298 -11.35 -2.35 -4.82
CA THR A 298 -12.79 -2.59 -4.61
C THR A 298 -13.16 -4.04 -4.96
N LEU A 299 -12.54 -4.66 -5.98
CA LEU A 299 -12.76 -6.06 -6.32
C LEU A 299 -12.37 -7.00 -5.18
N ARG A 300 -11.24 -6.73 -4.55
CA ARG A 300 -10.79 -7.46 -3.37
C ARG A 300 -11.72 -7.24 -2.15
N HIS A 301 -12.24 -6.03 -1.97
CA HIS A 301 -13.25 -5.76 -0.94
C HIS A 301 -14.55 -6.50 -1.23
N THR A 302 -14.92 -6.65 -2.49
CA THR A 302 -16.10 -7.40 -2.93
C THR A 302 -15.97 -8.87 -2.54
N LEU A 303 -14.86 -9.52 -2.87
CA LEU A 303 -14.63 -10.91 -2.45
C LEU A 303 -14.68 -11.06 -0.93
N ALA A 304 -13.92 -10.24 -0.20
CA ALA A 304 -13.90 -10.30 1.27
C ALA A 304 -15.29 -10.17 1.89
N THR A 305 -16.08 -9.20 1.42
CA THR A 305 -17.45 -8.98 1.89
C THR A 305 -18.33 -10.19 1.62
N ARG A 306 -18.26 -10.74 0.40
CA ARG A 306 -19.07 -11.92 0.02
C ARG A 306 -18.70 -13.17 0.80
N LEU A 307 -17.40 -13.42 1.02
CA LEU A 307 -16.97 -14.57 1.83
C LEU A 307 -17.55 -14.49 3.25
N ILE A 308 -17.49 -13.31 3.86
CA ILE A 308 -18.10 -13.11 5.20
C ILE A 308 -19.62 -13.24 5.13
N GLN A 309 -20.29 -12.63 4.14
CA GLN A 309 -21.74 -12.76 3.95
C GLN A 309 -22.19 -14.21 3.73
N ASN A 310 -21.32 -15.08 3.25
CA ASN A 310 -21.56 -16.50 3.08
C ASN A 310 -21.00 -17.38 4.22
N GLY A 311 -20.67 -16.75 5.35
CA GLY A 311 -20.41 -17.47 6.61
C GLY A 311 -18.97 -17.66 7.01
N MET A 312 -18.00 -17.20 6.20
CA MET A 312 -16.59 -17.21 6.62
C MET A 312 -16.35 -16.18 7.72
N ASN A 313 -15.49 -16.53 8.68
CA ASN A 313 -15.08 -15.61 9.75
C ASN A 313 -13.90 -14.71 9.31
N LEU A 314 -13.63 -13.67 10.11
CA LEU A 314 -12.57 -12.69 9.81
C LEU A 314 -11.16 -13.30 9.73
N TYR A 315 -10.88 -14.38 10.49
CA TYR A 315 -9.57 -15.04 10.45
C TYR A 315 -9.38 -15.81 9.14
N GLU A 316 -10.40 -16.55 8.70
CA GLU A 316 -10.39 -17.25 7.40
C GLU A 316 -10.20 -16.26 6.25
N VAL A 317 -10.96 -15.17 6.25
CA VAL A 317 -10.80 -14.10 5.24
C VAL A 317 -9.44 -13.43 5.31
N LYS A 318 -8.87 -13.23 6.51
CA LYS A 318 -7.51 -12.73 6.69
C LYS A 318 -6.50 -13.64 5.98
N GLU A 319 -6.58 -14.94 6.15
CA GLU A 319 -5.67 -15.93 5.52
C GLU A 319 -5.82 -15.91 3.99
N ILE A 320 -7.04 -15.99 3.45
CA ILE A 320 -7.30 -15.93 2.01
C ILE A 320 -6.72 -14.65 1.40
N LEU A 321 -6.99 -13.51 2.02
CA LEU A 321 -6.47 -12.24 1.54
C LEU A 321 -4.96 -12.07 1.84
N GLY A 322 -4.38 -12.84 2.75
CA GLY A 322 -3.00 -12.71 3.22
C GLY A 322 -2.73 -11.34 3.84
N HIS A 323 -3.53 -10.98 4.79
CA HIS A 323 -3.25 -9.82 5.63
C HIS A 323 -2.31 -10.22 6.77
N SER A 324 -1.20 -9.51 6.91
CA SER A 324 -0.25 -9.72 8.01
C SER A 324 -0.85 -9.39 9.37
N ASP A 325 -1.73 -8.40 9.42
CA ASP A 325 -2.38 -7.92 10.64
C ASP A 325 -3.89 -8.02 10.49
N ILE A 326 -4.54 -8.66 11.49
CA ILE A 326 -6.00 -8.78 11.56
C ILE A 326 -6.69 -7.41 11.55
N LYS A 327 -6.03 -6.35 12.04
CA LYS A 327 -6.55 -4.97 11.99
C LYS A 327 -6.96 -4.53 10.59
N THR A 328 -6.30 -5.05 9.55
CA THR A 328 -6.67 -4.78 8.17
C THR A 328 -8.00 -5.43 7.79
N THR A 329 -8.30 -6.62 8.35
CA THR A 329 -9.53 -7.36 8.12
C THR A 329 -10.68 -6.88 9.02
N MET A 330 -10.37 -6.27 10.16
CA MET A 330 -11.36 -5.70 11.09
C MET A 330 -12.27 -4.63 10.46
N ARG A 331 -11.90 -4.12 9.30
CA ARG A 331 -12.79 -3.23 8.53
C ARG A 331 -14.10 -3.88 8.09
N TYR A 332 -14.14 -5.22 8.05
CA TYR A 332 -15.31 -6.03 7.70
C TYR A 332 -16.08 -6.54 8.93
N ALA A 333 -15.62 -6.22 10.15
CA ALA A 333 -16.18 -6.75 11.40
C ALA A 333 -17.69 -6.48 11.57
N HIS A 334 -18.14 -5.31 11.08
CA HIS A 334 -19.58 -4.96 11.14
C HIS A 334 -20.45 -5.89 10.28
N ILE A 335 -19.91 -6.46 9.20
CA ILE A 335 -20.61 -7.42 8.33
C ILE A 335 -20.69 -8.76 9.04
N GLU A 336 -19.60 -9.23 9.64
CA GLU A 336 -19.56 -10.46 10.44
C GLU A 336 -20.52 -10.38 11.62
N GLN A 337 -20.52 -9.25 12.35
CA GLN A 337 -21.42 -9.05 13.50
C GLN A 337 -22.90 -9.19 13.10
N ALA A 338 -23.31 -8.63 11.96
CA ALA A 338 -24.67 -8.78 11.46
C ALA A 338 -25.03 -10.25 11.16
N GLN A 339 -24.06 -11.02 10.64
CA GLN A 339 -24.23 -12.46 10.37
C GLN A 339 -24.33 -13.28 11.66
N VAL A 340 -23.45 -13.00 12.62
CA VAL A 340 -23.44 -13.67 13.92
C VAL A 340 -24.77 -13.43 14.62
N SER A 341 -25.29 -12.20 14.59
CA SER A 341 -26.62 -11.89 15.17
C SER A 341 -27.76 -12.69 14.52
N ARG A 342 -27.75 -12.81 13.19
CA ARG A 342 -28.76 -13.63 12.48
C ARG A 342 -28.66 -15.10 12.86
N LYS A 343 -27.44 -15.68 12.85
CA LYS A 343 -27.22 -17.07 13.27
C LYS A 343 -27.67 -17.31 14.70
N ALA A 344 -27.42 -16.37 15.61
CA ALA A 344 -27.88 -16.46 16.99
C ALA A 344 -29.41 -16.45 17.07
N THR A 345 -30.09 -15.56 16.33
CA THR A 345 -31.54 -15.52 16.27
C THR A 345 -32.13 -16.82 15.73
N ASP A 346 -31.58 -17.38 14.65
CA ASP A 346 -32.02 -18.65 14.08
C ASP A 346 -31.85 -19.81 15.06
N LEU A 347 -30.73 -19.83 15.80
CA LEU A 347 -30.47 -20.84 16.82
C LEU A 347 -31.46 -20.74 17.99
N ILE A 348 -31.71 -19.51 18.49
CA ILE A 348 -32.69 -19.24 19.54
C ILE A 348 -34.08 -19.71 19.11
N ASN A 349 -34.49 -19.39 17.88
CA ASN A 349 -35.77 -19.80 17.34
C ASN A 349 -35.93 -21.35 17.30
N ARG A 350 -34.88 -22.06 16.86
CA ARG A 350 -34.87 -23.56 16.88
C ARG A 350 -34.95 -24.12 18.29
N MET A 351 -34.23 -23.53 19.24
CA MET A 351 -34.28 -23.95 20.66
C MET A 351 -35.69 -23.75 21.22
N ASN A 352 -36.33 -22.61 20.94
CA ASN A 352 -37.67 -22.33 21.41
C ASN A 352 -38.71 -23.31 20.79
N GLN A 353 -38.59 -23.62 19.50
CA GLN A 353 -39.46 -24.58 18.82
C GLN A 353 -39.30 -26.01 19.41
N ALA A 354 -38.07 -26.44 19.68
CA ALA A 354 -37.79 -27.73 20.30
C ALA A 354 -38.37 -27.81 21.71
N SER A 355 -38.28 -26.73 22.50
CA SER A 355 -38.85 -26.67 23.85
C SER A 355 -40.39 -26.72 23.81
N SER A 356 -41.04 -26.03 22.88
CA SER A 356 -42.49 -26.05 22.72
C SER A 356 -43.01 -27.44 22.27
N ALA A 357 -42.26 -28.11 21.37
CA ALA A 357 -42.59 -29.49 20.95
C ALA A 357 -42.45 -30.48 22.11
N ALA A 358 -41.40 -30.37 22.94
CA ALA A 358 -41.20 -31.20 24.10
C ALA A 358 -42.32 -31.00 25.14
N GLN A 359 -42.76 -29.77 25.38
CA GLN A 359 -43.89 -29.49 26.29
C GLN A 359 -45.21 -30.05 25.76
N SER A 360 -45.45 -30.02 24.45
CA SER A 360 -46.63 -30.61 23.84
C SER A 360 -46.67 -32.13 23.97
N ILE A 361 -45.53 -32.80 23.88
CA ILE A 361 -45.41 -34.25 24.06
C ILE A 361 -45.68 -34.62 25.54
N HIS A 362 -45.13 -33.85 26.48
CA HIS A 362 -45.37 -34.09 27.93
C HIS A 362 -46.83 -33.90 28.33
N ALA A 363 -47.51 -32.90 27.75
CA ALA A 363 -48.93 -32.65 27.99
C ALA A 363 -49.83 -33.75 27.39
N ILE A 364 -49.44 -34.45 26.35
CA ILE A 364 -50.13 -35.58 25.76
C ILE A 364 -49.98 -36.85 26.64
N ASP A 365 -48.76 -37.10 27.18
CA ASP A 365 -48.49 -38.21 28.06
C ASP A 365 -49.23 -38.09 29.40
N GLU A 366 -49.31 -36.91 30.00
CA GLU A 366 -50.06 -36.68 31.25
C GLU A 366 -51.59 -36.77 31.03
N GLY A 367 -52.09 -36.37 29.84
CA GLY A 367 -53.50 -36.48 29.47
C GLY A 367 -53.98 -37.94 29.26
N THR A 368 -53.08 -38.86 28.95
CA THR A 368 -53.38 -40.28 28.72
C THR A 368 -53.42 -41.08 30.00
N ILE A 369 -52.81 -40.61 31.09
CA ILE A 369 -52.80 -41.31 32.42
C ILE A 369 -54.06 -41.03 33.23
N ILE A 370 -54.89 -40.02 32.88
CA ILE A 370 -56.11 -39.65 33.60
C ILE A 370 -57.35 -40.36 33.02
N ALA A 371 -57.21 -41.14 31.95
CA ALA A 371 -58.35 -41.82 31.27
C ALA A 371 -58.33 -43.36 31.36
N LEU A 372 -57.81 -43.94 32.47
CA LEU A 372 -57.94 -45.36 32.80
C LEU A 372 -58.51 -45.58 34.21
#